data_1905220ad118920ffd9c36d79e8045cb
#
_entry.id   1905220ad118920ffd9c36d79e8045cb
#
_cell.length_a   1.000
_cell.length_b   1.000
_cell.length_c   1.000
_cell.angle_alpha   90.00
_cell.angle_beta   90.00
_cell.angle_gamma   90.00
#
_symmetry.space_group_name_H-M   'P 1'
#
loop_
_entity.id
_entity.type
_entity.pdbx_description
1 polymer ?
#
loop_
_entity_poly.entity_id
_entity_poly.type
_entity_poly.pdbx_seq_one_letter_code
_entity_poly.pdbx_strand_id
1 'polypeptide(L)'
;MDLNQKQQLFTSKTILAPMVKAGRTPLRVLALEYGADLVYTEEIVDQRLLSCKRIENASLDTIDYMNGDDVVLRIAAVEKENCVLQIGSNSPENAAEICRRFSNECMAIDLNMGCPKPFSVHSGMGAALLSDPVRAKEILTAMVAAAPSIPITCKIRLLDSVSLFFIFFFNYYNNFILKPDKTMEFVKMLENCGLSAIAIHGRQRNERPNHECRYNELRDISRYCSTPIIANGGSSSIQTFKNIQEFKELTEAKSVMIARSAFTNPSIFCENGLNSMSVEISKFLEKASQFDENYTAAKYVVQRILGSQQEFDPKGKATVNAATLNEICSIWGVTDQRKRIDEQQLPQENQIEIIEKVGGGLITFVLLNDVWMANLSFAPARLKRGVEGASTPKCILHNYCREKLLAEPLYNSTKRREDGRFTAICSVANKKFSSPISQPNIRMAEQVSALVALYGLKSRHKLKGNWED
;
A
#
# COMPACT_ATOMS: atom_id res chain seq x y z
N MET A 1 -8.74 -13.87 24.92
CA MET A 1 -7.52 -13.28 25.55
C MET A 1 -7.97 -12.18 26.51
N ASP A 2 -7.42 -12.16 27.73
CA ASP A 2 -7.56 -11.03 28.64
C ASP A 2 -6.68 -9.83 28.19
N LEU A 3 -6.80 -8.69 28.85
CA LEU A 3 -6.05 -7.49 28.48
C LEU A 3 -4.53 -7.69 28.61
N ASN A 4 -4.06 -8.37 29.64
CA ASN A 4 -2.63 -8.60 29.85
C ASN A 4 -2.04 -9.48 28.73
N GLN A 5 -2.74 -10.53 28.33
CA GLN A 5 -2.35 -11.38 27.20
C GLN A 5 -2.27 -10.58 25.90
N LYS A 6 -3.26 -9.69 25.64
CA LYS A 6 -3.25 -8.81 24.47
C LYS A 6 -2.09 -7.81 24.49
N GLN A 7 -1.77 -7.24 25.66
CA GLN A 7 -0.64 -6.33 25.84
C GLN A 7 0.71 -7.02 25.62
N GLN A 8 0.83 -8.30 26.02
CA GLN A 8 2.05 -9.08 25.81
C GLN A 8 2.39 -9.26 24.32
N LEU A 9 1.40 -9.26 23.42
CA LEU A 9 1.63 -9.33 21.98
C LEU A 9 2.38 -8.11 21.42
N PHE A 10 2.37 -6.99 22.15
CA PHE A 10 3.07 -5.75 21.78
C PHE A 10 4.31 -5.49 22.65
N THR A 11 4.83 -6.50 23.31
CA THR A 11 6.03 -6.39 24.14
C THR A 11 7.23 -7.01 23.41
N SER A 12 8.36 -6.32 23.43
CA SER A 12 9.61 -6.73 22.78
C SER A 12 9.49 -6.94 21.26
N LYS A 13 8.69 -6.11 20.59
CA LYS A 13 8.44 -6.20 19.14
C LYS A 13 9.18 -5.12 18.34
N THR A 14 9.67 -5.53 17.18
CA THR A 14 10.17 -4.64 16.12
C THR A 14 9.14 -4.61 15.00
N ILE A 15 8.62 -3.41 14.69
CA ILE A 15 7.35 -3.27 13.97
C ILE A 15 7.53 -2.42 12.72
N LEU A 16 6.99 -2.88 11.57
CA LEU A 16 6.85 -2.03 10.39
C LEU A 16 5.69 -1.05 10.57
N ALA A 17 5.98 0.25 10.48
CA ALA A 17 4.99 1.31 10.67
C ALA A 17 3.95 1.39 9.54
N PRO A 18 2.73 1.89 9.82
CA PRO A 18 1.75 2.21 8.80
C PRO A 18 2.26 3.33 7.89
N MET A 19 2.22 3.11 6.57
CA MET A 19 2.71 4.07 5.57
C MET A 19 1.79 4.07 4.35
N VAL A 20 1.14 5.23 4.11
CA VAL A 20 0.24 5.42 2.97
C VAL A 20 0.99 5.17 1.65
N LYS A 21 0.39 4.38 0.75
CA LYS A 21 0.92 3.89 -0.53
C LYS A 21 2.05 2.85 -0.44
N ALA A 22 2.60 2.61 0.74
CA ALA A 22 3.71 1.67 0.92
C ALA A 22 3.35 0.48 1.81
N GLY A 23 2.54 0.68 2.85
CA GLY A 23 2.11 -0.37 3.78
C GLY A 23 1.14 -1.40 3.17
N ARG A 24 1.43 -1.86 1.94
CA ARG A 24 0.66 -2.88 1.20
C ARG A 24 1.32 -4.25 1.35
N THR A 25 0.60 -5.30 1.01
CA THR A 25 1.01 -6.69 1.22
C THR A 25 2.47 -7.00 0.84
N PRO A 26 2.99 -6.60 -0.34
CA PRO A 26 4.36 -6.96 -0.71
C PRO A 26 5.43 -6.46 0.27
N LEU A 27 5.31 -5.20 0.71
CA LEU A 27 6.28 -4.64 1.66
C LEU A 27 6.11 -5.23 3.07
N ARG A 28 4.86 -5.50 3.49
CA ARG A 28 4.59 -6.10 4.80
C ARG A 28 5.16 -7.52 4.89
N VAL A 29 4.88 -8.37 3.88
CA VAL A 29 5.41 -9.72 3.83
C VAL A 29 6.94 -9.72 3.75
N LEU A 30 7.55 -8.85 2.93
CA LEU A 30 9.00 -8.72 2.86
C LEU A 30 9.61 -8.30 4.22
N ALA A 31 8.99 -7.39 4.94
CA ALA A 31 9.46 -6.97 6.26
C ALA A 31 9.39 -8.11 7.30
N LEU A 32 8.33 -8.94 7.25
CA LEU A 32 8.23 -10.14 8.10
C LEU A 32 9.32 -11.16 7.77
N GLU A 33 9.61 -11.39 6.49
CA GLU A 33 10.69 -12.28 6.05
C GLU A 33 12.07 -11.78 6.52
N TYR A 34 12.23 -10.49 6.71
CA TYR A 34 13.45 -9.88 7.23
C TYR A 34 13.50 -9.81 8.76
N GLY A 35 12.47 -10.28 9.46
CA GLY A 35 12.47 -10.36 10.92
C GLY A 35 11.68 -9.27 11.64
N ALA A 36 10.87 -8.49 10.94
CA ALA A 36 9.87 -7.68 11.64
C ALA A 36 8.87 -8.60 12.37
N ASP A 37 8.57 -8.31 13.62
CA ASP A 37 7.60 -9.11 14.40
C ASP A 37 6.15 -8.81 13.99
N LEU A 38 5.84 -7.55 13.74
CA LEU A 38 4.50 -7.09 13.37
C LEU A 38 4.59 -6.09 12.22
N VAL A 39 3.54 -6.06 11.41
CA VAL A 39 3.42 -5.14 10.28
C VAL A 39 2.06 -4.44 10.32
N TYR A 40 2.06 -3.16 9.97
CA TYR A 40 0.83 -2.37 9.90
C TYR A 40 0.42 -2.14 8.46
N THR A 41 -0.87 -2.19 8.19
CA THR A 41 -1.41 -1.73 6.90
C THR A 41 -1.23 -0.23 6.74
N GLU A 42 -1.43 0.30 5.53
CA GLU A 42 -1.64 1.75 5.38
C GLU A 42 -2.93 2.17 6.11
N GLU A 43 -3.03 3.47 6.47
CA GLU A 43 -4.29 4.03 7.00
C GLU A 43 -5.40 3.90 5.96
N ILE A 44 -6.50 3.21 6.31
CA ILE A 44 -7.68 3.06 5.46
C ILE A 44 -8.85 3.79 6.11
N VAL A 45 -9.49 4.67 5.34
CA VAL A 45 -10.67 5.41 5.81
C VAL A 45 -11.84 4.45 6.02
N ASP A 46 -12.51 4.57 7.15
CA ASP A 46 -13.59 3.70 7.62
C ASP A 46 -14.71 3.47 6.58
N GLN A 47 -15.27 4.53 6.02
CA GLN A 47 -16.33 4.44 5.01
C GLN A 47 -15.88 3.69 3.75
N ARG A 48 -14.61 3.90 3.33
CA ARG A 48 -14.06 3.17 2.18
C ARG A 48 -13.94 1.68 2.47
N LEU A 49 -13.51 1.32 3.67
CA LEU A 49 -13.35 -0.08 4.08
C LEU A 49 -14.72 -0.76 4.27
N LEU A 50 -15.69 -0.06 4.86
CA LEU A 50 -17.05 -0.58 5.07
C LEU A 50 -17.81 -0.83 3.75
N SER A 51 -17.50 -0.06 2.69
CA SER A 51 -18.10 -0.23 1.36
C SER A 51 -17.51 -1.41 0.56
N CYS A 52 -16.45 -2.04 1.05
CA CYS A 52 -15.78 -3.13 0.34
C CYS A 52 -16.54 -4.45 0.44
N LYS A 53 -16.40 -5.26 -0.63
CA LYS A 53 -16.78 -6.68 -0.65
C LYS A 53 -15.56 -7.53 -0.31
N ARG A 54 -15.73 -8.50 0.59
CA ARG A 54 -14.72 -9.50 0.93
C ARG A 54 -14.68 -10.57 -0.15
N ILE A 55 -13.51 -10.88 -0.65
CA ILE A 55 -13.26 -11.91 -1.67
C ILE A 55 -12.08 -12.77 -1.23
N GLU A 56 -12.25 -14.08 -1.22
CA GLU A 56 -11.16 -15.03 -1.05
C GLU A 56 -10.48 -15.23 -2.41
N ASN A 57 -9.19 -14.97 -2.45
CA ASN A 57 -8.37 -15.11 -3.65
C ASN A 57 -7.42 -16.31 -3.50
N ALA A 58 -7.93 -17.48 -3.88
CA ALA A 58 -7.20 -18.74 -3.72
C ALA A 58 -5.89 -18.79 -4.54
N SER A 59 -5.80 -18.05 -5.66
CA SER A 59 -4.58 -18.05 -6.48
C SER A 59 -3.43 -17.28 -5.85
N LEU A 60 -3.73 -16.31 -4.96
CA LEU A 60 -2.74 -15.50 -4.26
C LEU A 60 -2.61 -15.89 -2.78
N ASP A 61 -3.47 -16.78 -2.31
CA ASP A 61 -3.63 -17.11 -0.88
C ASP A 61 -3.83 -15.84 -0.03
N THR A 62 -4.82 -15.03 -0.47
CA THR A 62 -5.13 -13.73 0.15
C THR A 62 -6.63 -13.55 0.38
N ILE A 63 -6.95 -12.66 1.30
CA ILE A 63 -8.29 -12.09 1.43
C ILE A 63 -8.22 -10.66 0.91
N ASP A 64 -9.03 -10.39 -0.11
CA ASP A 64 -9.09 -9.10 -0.79
C ASP A 64 -10.39 -8.38 -0.44
N TYR A 65 -10.29 -7.12 -0.04
CA TYR A 65 -11.43 -6.23 0.17
C TYR A 65 -11.51 -5.24 -0.99
N MET A 66 -12.55 -5.44 -1.81
CA MET A 66 -12.70 -4.78 -3.11
C MET A 66 -13.78 -3.70 -3.06
N ASN A 67 -13.46 -2.53 -3.63
CA ASN A 67 -14.46 -1.52 -3.96
C ASN A 67 -14.48 -1.35 -5.49
N GLY A 68 -15.52 -1.89 -6.14
CA GLY A 68 -15.51 -2.09 -7.58
C GLY A 68 -14.34 -2.99 -8.00
N ASP A 69 -13.48 -2.49 -8.90
CA ASP A 69 -12.29 -3.20 -9.38
C ASP A 69 -11.02 -2.88 -8.55
N ASP A 70 -11.11 -1.98 -7.56
CA ASP A 70 -9.96 -1.59 -6.75
C ASP A 70 -9.78 -2.49 -5.53
N VAL A 71 -8.59 -3.03 -5.32
CA VAL A 71 -8.19 -3.68 -4.07
C VAL A 71 -7.87 -2.59 -3.05
N VAL A 72 -8.76 -2.40 -2.07
CA VAL A 72 -8.60 -1.43 -0.99
C VAL A 72 -7.71 -1.97 0.11
N LEU A 73 -7.90 -3.24 0.47
CA LEU A 73 -7.09 -3.97 1.43
C LEU A 73 -6.89 -5.40 0.91
N ARG A 74 -5.66 -5.88 0.98
CA ARG A 74 -5.29 -7.28 0.77
C ARG A 74 -4.55 -7.76 2.01
N ILE A 75 -4.89 -8.93 2.51
CA ILE A 75 -4.18 -9.60 3.60
C ILE A 75 -3.82 -11.00 3.12
N ALA A 76 -2.53 -11.30 3.07
CA ALA A 76 -2.03 -12.64 2.74
C ALA A 76 -2.12 -13.57 3.96
N ALA A 77 -2.37 -14.86 3.73
CA ALA A 77 -2.45 -15.84 4.81
C ALA A 77 -1.17 -15.85 5.65
N VAL A 78 0.00 -15.70 5.03
CA VAL A 78 1.31 -15.68 5.70
C VAL A 78 1.53 -14.50 6.66
N GLU A 79 0.80 -13.38 6.50
CA GLU A 79 0.95 -12.20 7.35
C GLU A 79 -0.18 -12.02 8.37
N LYS A 80 -1.27 -12.75 8.24
CA LYS A 80 -2.51 -12.55 9.00
C LYS A 80 -2.30 -12.43 10.50
N GLU A 81 -1.53 -13.35 11.08
CA GLU A 81 -1.27 -13.42 12.52
C GLU A 81 -0.27 -12.36 13.02
N ASN A 82 0.33 -11.59 12.10
CA ASN A 82 1.31 -10.54 12.40
C ASN A 82 0.88 -9.17 11.84
N CYS A 83 -0.29 -9.10 11.18
CA CYS A 83 -0.77 -7.89 10.51
C CYS A 83 -1.73 -7.12 11.41
N VAL A 84 -1.47 -5.82 11.58
CA VAL A 84 -2.34 -4.87 12.27
C VAL A 84 -3.04 -4.00 11.25
N LEU A 85 -4.37 -4.02 11.24
CA LEU A 85 -5.19 -3.17 10.38
C LEU A 85 -5.28 -1.75 10.96
N GLN A 86 -4.71 -0.76 10.28
CA GLN A 86 -4.86 0.64 10.70
C GLN A 86 -6.03 1.31 9.99
N ILE A 87 -6.93 1.93 10.76
CA ILE A 87 -8.07 2.69 10.25
C ILE A 87 -7.99 4.17 10.62
N GLY A 88 -8.53 5.02 9.73
CA GLY A 88 -8.90 6.40 10.03
C GLY A 88 -10.41 6.48 10.20
N SER A 89 -10.88 6.97 11.34
CA SER A 89 -12.30 7.16 11.62
C SER A 89 -12.52 8.36 12.56
N ASN A 90 -13.67 9.00 12.41
CA ASN A 90 -14.19 9.99 13.35
C ASN A 90 -15.55 9.57 13.93
N SER A 91 -16.03 8.36 13.62
CA SER A 91 -17.29 7.79 14.06
C SER A 91 -17.07 6.55 14.93
N PRO A 92 -17.55 6.57 16.20
CA PRO A 92 -17.55 5.38 17.05
C PRO A 92 -18.31 4.20 16.44
N GLU A 93 -19.41 4.46 15.73
CA GLU A 93 -20.25 3.44 15.11
C GLU A 93 -19.52 2.74 13.96
N ASN A 94 -18.90 3.52 13.05
CA ASN A 94 -18.13 2.98 11.93
C ASN A 94 -16.91 2.18 12.41
N ALA A 95 -16.17 2.74 13.38
CA ALA A 95 -15.00 2.07 13.94
C ALA A 95 -15.38 0.75 14.64
N ALA A 96 -16.48 0.73 15.40
CA ALA A 96 -17.01 -0.47 16.03
C ALA A 96 -17.46 -1.51 14.99
N GLU A 97 -18.10 -1.08 13.89
CA GLU A 97 -18.53 -1.99 12.83
C GLU A 97 -17.33 -2.62 12.11
N ILE A 98 -16.26 -1.85 11.86
CA ILE A 98 -15.01 -2.41 11.33
C ILE A 98 -14.45 -3.44 12.31
N CYS A 99 -14.41 -3.15 13.61
CA CYS A 99 -13.92 -4.09 14.61
C CYS A 99 -14.69 -5.41 14.59
N ARG A 100 -16.01 -5.38 14.48
CA ARG A 100 -16.84 -6.60 14.36
C ARG A 100 -16.52 -7.39 13.07
N ARG A 101 -16.41 -6.69 11.93
CA ARG A 101 -16.23 -7.34 10.62
C ARG A 101 -14.82 -7.89 10.40
N PHE A 102 -13.80 -7.25 10.99
CA PHE A 102 -12.40 -7.55 10.70
C PHE A 102 -11.66 -8.28 11.84
N SER A 103 -12.34 -8.59 12.95
CA SER A 103 -11.73 -9.26 14.11
C SER A 103 -11.12 -10.63 13.82
N ASN A 104 -11.54 -11.31 12.76
CA ASN A 104 -10.99 -12.61 12.34
C ASN A 104 -10.03 -12.51 11.15
N GLU A 105 -9.73 -11.29 10.69
CA GLU A 105 -8.96 -11.07 9.45
C GLU A 105 -7.54 -10.57 9.71
N CYS A 106 -7.27 -10.10 10.91
CA CYS A 106 -5.96 -9.56 11.29
C CYS A 106 -5.69 -9.79 12.78
N MET A 107 -4.43 -9.62 13.19
CA MET A 107 -4.01 -9.79 14.57
C MET A 107 -4.57 -8.73 15.51
N ALA A 108 -4.67 -7.49 15.04
CA ALA A 108 -5.13 -6.34 15.82
C ALA A 108 -5.70 -5.24 14.92
N ILE A 109 -6.46 -4.32 15.50
CA ILE A 109 -6.96 -3.12 14.80
C ILE A 109 -6.42 -1.87 15.52
N ASP A 110 -5.92 -0.93 14.74
CA ASP A 110 -5.29 0.31 15.21
C ASP A 110 -6.05 1.54 14.73
N LEU A 111 -6.28 2.51 15.64
CA LEU A 111 -6.85 3.81 15.28
C LEU A 111 -5.73 4.82 14.99
N ASN A 112 -5.73 5.40 13.78
CA ASN A 112 -4.83 6.47 13.44
C ASN A 112 -5.26 7.79 14.09
N MET A 113 -4.42 8.33 14.98
CA MET A 113 -4.61 9.61 15.65
C MET A 113 -3.40 10.54 15.46
N GLY A 114 -2.53 10.22 14.48
CA GLY A 114 -1.30 10.98 14.27
C GLY A 114 -1.10 11.54 12.86
N CYS A 115 -1.97 11.21 11.90
CA CYS A 115 -1.85 11.66 10.51
C CYS A 115 -2.15 13.17 10.38
N PRO A 116 -1.17 14.02 9.98
CA PRO A 116 -1.38 15.45 9.87
C PRO A 116 -1.85 15.89 8.48
N LYS A 117 -2.13 14.95 7.57
CA LYS A 117 -2.49 15.26 6.19
C LYS A 117 -3.89 15.88 6.09
N PRO A 118 -4.11 16.86 5.17
CA PRO A 118 -5.38 17.58 5.06
C PRO A 118 -6.60 16.65 4.92
N PHE A 119 -6.53 15.61 4.13
CA PHE A 119 -7.65 14.69 3.93
C PHE A 119 -8.11 14.01 5.22
N SER A 120 -7.17 13.66 6.12
CA SER A 120 -7.48 13.03 7.40
C SER A 120 -8.01 14.08 8.41
N VAL A 121 -7.30 15.21 8.51
CA VAL A 121 -7.63 16.27 9.50
C VAL A 121 -8.95 16.98 9.18
N HIS A 122 -9.21 17.32 7.90
CA HIS A 122 -10.46 17.98 7.50
C HIS A 122 -11.68 17.09 7.71
N SER A 123 -11.50 15.78 7.71
CA SER A 123 -12.56 14.81 8.02
C SER A 123 -12.68 14.51 9.52
N GLY A 124 -12.00 15.24 10.40
CA GLY A 124 -12.02 15.01 11.85
C GLY A 124 -11.27 13.76 12.31
N MET A 125 -10.45 13.14 11.43
CA MET A 125 -9.67 11.93 11.69
C MET A 125 -8.20 12.26 11.96
N GLY A 126 -7.42 11.23 12.26
CA GLY A 126 -5.97 11.36 12.41
C GLY A 126 -5.59 12.36 13.51
N ALA A 127 -4.71 13.31 13.20
CA ALA A 127 -4.23 14.29 14.18
C ALA A 127 -5.30 15.28 14.66
N ALA A 128 -6.50 15.33 14.07
CA ALA A 128 -7.62 16.11 14.59
C ALA A 128 -8.09 15.55 15.94
N LEU A 129 -8.05 14.23 16.15
CA LEU A 129 -8.44 13.57 17.39
C LEU A 129 -7.52 13.90 18.58
N LEU A 130 -6.30 14.38 18.33
CA LEU A 130 -5.41 14.88 19.41
C LEU A 130 -5.95 16.15 20.07
N SER A 131 -6.81 16.90 19.36
CA SER A 131 -7.47 18.10 19.86
C SER A 131 -8.90 17.84 20.37
N ASP A 132 -9.39 16.61 20.26
CA ASP A 132 -10.72 16.18 20.71
C ASP A 132 -10.62 14.87 21.51
N PRO A 133 -10.16 14.94 22.79
CA PRO A 133 -9.99 13.77 23.64
C PRO A 133 -11.31 13.04 23.95
N VAL A 134 -12.43 13.75 23.95
CA VAL A 134 -13.76 13.16 24.18
C VAL A 134 -14.10 12.23 23.02
N ARG A 135 -14.01 12.71 21.80
CA ARG A 135 -14.27 11.93 20.59
C ARG A 135 -13.29 10.75 20.46
N ALA A 136 -12.01 10.97 20.74
CA ALA A 136 -10.99 9.90 20.74
C ALA A 136 -11.36 8.78 21.71
N LYS A 137 -11.79 9.11 22.93
CA LYS A 137 -12.23 8.17 23.94
C LYS A 137 -13.49 7.41 23.50
N GLU A 138 -14.49 8.09 22.96
CA GLU A 138 -15.72 7.47 22.45
C GLU A 138 -15.41 6.41 21.39
N ILE A 139 -14.58 6.75 20.39
CA ILE A 139 -14.19 5.83 19.31
C ILE A 139 -13.46 4.61 19.88
N LEU A 140 -12.42 4.81 20.68
CA LEU A 140 -11.62 3.72 21.21
C LEU A 140 -12.41 2.81 22.14
N THR A 141 -13.26 3.35 22.99
CA THR A 141 -14.14 2.56 23.86
C THR A 141 -15.10 1.70 23.03
N ALA A 142 -15.68 2.27 21.97
CA ALA A 142 -16.56 1.55 21.06
C ALA A 142 -15.81 0.42 20.30
N MET A 143 -14.56 0.66 19.86
CA MET A 143 -13.72 -0.36 19.22
C MET A 143 -13.40 -1.51 20.17
N VAL A 144 -12.98 -1.22 21.40
CA VAL A 144 -12.65 -2.25 22.40
C VAL A 144 -13.88 -3.10 22.76
N ALA A 145 -15.04 -2.46 22.95
CA ALA A 145 -16.27 -3.18 23.21
C ALA A 145 -16.75 -4.05 22.05
N ALA A 146 -16.52 -3.61 20.80
CA ALA A 146 -16.96 -4.31 19.59
C ALA A 146 -16.10 -5.52 19.22
N ALA A 147 -14.83 -5.58 19.65
CA ALA A 147 -13.89 -6.66 19.33
C ALA A 147 -13.17 -7.18 20.59
N PRO A 148 -13.88 -7.86 21.53
CA PRO A 148 -13.27 -8.35 22.77
C PRO A 148 -12.27 -9.48 22.55
N SER A 149 -12.23 -10.10 21.37
CA SER A 149 -11.34 -11.22 21.04
C SER A 149 -9.94 -10.79 20.60
N ILE A 150 -9.77 -9.60 20.01
CA ILE A 150 -8.50 -9.13 19.45
C ILE A 150 -8.00 -7.86 20.13
N PRO A 151 -6.68 -7.55 20.03
CA PRO A 151 -6.12 -6.30 20.52
C PRO A 151 -6.64 -5.07 19.76
N ILE A 152 -6.89 -3.99 20.50
CA ILE A 152 -7.12 -2.65 19.94
C ILE A 152 -5.96 -1.77 20.37
N THR A 153 -5.40 -1.01 19.42
CA THR A 153 -4.30 -0.09 19.63
C THR A 153 -4.62 1.29 19.04
N CYS A 154 -3.81 2.27 19.33
CA CYS A 154 -3.87 3.55 18.62
C CYS A 154 -2.48 4.11 18.37
N LYS A 155 -2.36 4.95 17.33
CA LYS A 155 -1.09 5.63 17.00
C LYS A 155 -1.25 7.13 17.03
N ILE A 156 -0.49 7.79 17.93
CA ILE A 156 -0.53 9.24 18.19
C ILE A 156 0.79 9.94 17.81
N ARG A 157 0.76 11.26 17.92
CA ARG A 157 1.92 12.15 18.01
C ARG A 157 1.95 12.82 19.37
N LEU A 158 3.11 13.39 19.71
CA LEU A 158 3.21 14.25 20.88
C LEU A 158 2.29 15.48 20.70
N LEU A 159 1.62 15.88 21.77
CA LEU A 159 0.84 17.11 21.82
C LEU A 159 1.76 18.31 22.02
N ASP A 160 1.27 19.51 21.72
CA ASP A 160 2.05 20.72 21.92
C ASP A 160 2.31 20.93 23.41
N SER A 161 3.57 20.79 23.81
CA SER A 161 4.03 21.15 25.15
C SER A 161 4.08 22.68 25.25
N VAL A 162 3.61 23.23 26.35
CA VAL A 162 3.86 24.64 26.67
C VAL A 162 5.37 24.77 26.92
N SER A 163 6.06 25.58 26.09
CA SER A 163 7.50 25.75 26.18
C SER A 163 7.95 26.00 27.62
N LEU A 164 8.95 25.24 28.09
CA LEU A 164 9.59 25.42 29.40
C LEU A 164 10.04 26.87 29.67
N PHE A 165 10.25 27.68 28.62
CA PHE A 165 10.60 29.09 28.74
C PHE A 165 9.50 29.92 29.40
N PHE A 166 8.23 29.60 29.22
CA PHE A 166 7.11 30.27 29.93
C PHE A 166 6.98 29.79 31.38
N ILE A 167 7.38 28.54 31.67
CA ILE A 167 7.33 27.96 33.02
C ILE A 167 8.40 28.59 33.92
N PHE A 168 9.62 28.88 33.39
CA PHE A 168 10.67 29.55 34.16
C PHE A 168 10.29 30.96 34.58
N PHE A 169 9.59 31.75 33.76
CA PHE A 169 9.11 33.11 34.13
C PHE A 169 7.95 33.10 35.11
N PHE A 170 7.06 32.11 35.05
CA PHE A 170 5.92 31.99 35.96
C PHE A 170 6.30 31.41 37.32
N ASN A 171 7.30 30.51 37.37
CA ASN A 171 7.72 29.86 38.63
C ASN A 171 8.58 30.74 39.55
N TYR A 172 9.04 31.89 39.09
CA TYR A 172 9.77 32.81 39.95
C TYR A 172 8.85 33.56 40.96
N TYR A 173 7.53 33.51 40.73
CA TYR A 173 6.56 34.27 41.56
C TYR A 173 5.48 33.43 42.28
N ASN A 174 5.31 32.12 41.95
CA ASN A 174 4.26 31.33 42.66
C ASN A 174 4.64 29.86 42.75
N ASN A 175 4.40 29.27 43.94
CA ASN A 175 4.57 27.88 44.32
C ASN A 175 4.38 26.84 43.14
N PHE A 176 5.35 25.96 42.98
CA PHE A 176 5.44 24.87 42.03
C PHE A 176 4.10 24.10 41.85
N ILE A 177 3.38 24.39 40.81
CA ILE A 177 2.44 23.47 40.22
C ILE A 177 2.99 23.17 38.84
N LEU A 178 3.74 22.08 38.74
CA LEU A 178 4.08 21.48 37.43
C LEU A 178 2.74 21.18 36.72
N LYS A 179 2.36 22.00 35.70
CA LYS A 179 1.27 21.58 34.83
C LYS A 179 1.71 20.28 34.16
N PRO A 180 0.94 19.19 34.31
CA PRO A 180 1.27 17.94 33.65
C PRO A 180 1.41 18.16 32.13
N ASP A 181 2.36 17.45 31.52
CA ASP A 181 2.51 17.46 30.08
C ASP A 181 1.19 16.96 29.46
N LYS A 182 0.64 17.78 28.54
CA LYS A 182 -0.63 17.45 27.86
C LYS A 182 -0.59 16.06 27.21
N THR A 183 0.57 15.62 26.74
CA THR A 183 0.72 14.28 26.18
C THR A 183 0.52 13.21 27.25
N MET A 184 1.07 13.39 28.45
CA MET A 184 0.89 12.49 29.58
C MET A 184 -0.58 12.37 30.01
N GLU A 185 -1.28 13.51 30.13
CA GLU A 185 -2.72 13.51 30.45
C GLU A 185 -3.54 12.78 29.39
N PHE A 186 -3.22 13.02 28.12
CA PHE A 186 -3.88 12.37 27.01
C PHE A 186 -3.62 10.87 26.98
N VAL A 187 -2.37 10.44 27.17
CA VAL A 187 -2.01 9.01 27.21
C VAL A 187 -2.68 8.33 28.41
N LYS A 188 -2.79 9.00 29.57
CA LYS A 188 -3.50 8.46 30.74
C LYS A 188 -5.01 8.26 30.47
N MET A 189 -5.62 9.16 29.73
CA MET A 189 -7.00 8.97 29.26
C MET A 189 -7.09 7.74 28.33
N LEU A 190 -6.13 7.56 27.40
CA LEU A 190 -6.08 6.43 26.49
C LEU A 190 -5.92 5.09 27.20
N GLU A 191 -5.09 4.99 28.25
CA GLU A 191 -4.94 3.79 29.07
C GLU A 191 -6.28 3.30 29.62
N ASN A 192 -7.15 4.23 30.05
CA ASN A 192 -8.47 3.91 30.60
C ASN A 192 -9.48 3.45 29.53
N CYS A 193 -9.12 3.45 28.24
CA CYS A 193 -9.96 2.88 27.18
C CYS A 193 -9.79 1.37 27.00
N GLY A 194 -8.84 0.71 27.71
CA GLY A 194 -8.60 -0.72 27.61
C GLY A 194 -7.75 -1.12 26.40
N LEU A 195 -6.83 -0.25 25.96
CA LEU A 195 -5.94 -0.49 24.83
C LEU A 195 -4.86 -1.51 25.12
N SER A 196 -4.47 -2.26 24.10
CA SER A 196 -3.39 -3.25 24.17
C SER A 196 -2.00 -2.63 23.97
N ALA A 197 -1.89 -1.52 23.24
CA ALA A 197 -0.68 -0.73 23.10
C ALA A 197 -0.99 0.68 22.59
N ILE A 198 -0.07 1.61 22.81
CA ILE A 198 -0.13 2.97 22.27
C ILE A 198 1.17 3.25 21.52
N ALA A 199 1.09 3.46 20.21
CA ALA A 199 2.25 3.86 19.41
C ALA A 199 2.40 5.38 19.40
N ILE A 200 3.61 5.88 19.74
CA ILE A 200 3.84 7.33 19.86
C ILE A 200 4.97 7.77 18.93
N HIS A 201 4.64 8.64 17.99
CA HIS A 201 5.65 9.32 17.19
C HIS A 201 6.25 10.49 17.97
N GLY A 202 7.56 10.44 18.27
CA GLY A 202 8.29 11.43 19.08
C GLY A 202 8.44 12.80 18.42
N ARG A 203 7.42 13.26 17.70
CA ARG A 203 7.29 14.60 17.10
C ARG A 203 5.86 15.12 17.24
N GLN A 204 5.72 16.43 17.31
CA GLN A 204 4.41 17.11 17.33
C GLN A 204 3.77 17.12 15.93
N ARG A 205 2.49 17.50 15.84
CA ARG A 205 1.69 17.55 14.61
C ARG A 205 2.30 18.41 13.51
N ASN A 206 2.84 19.58 13.87
CA ASN A 206 3.42 20.57 12.96
C ASN A 206 4.85 20.26 12.54
N GLU A 207 5.53 19.31 13.21
CA GLU A 207 6.91 18.93 12.94
C GLU A 207 7.05 18.01 11.74
N ARG A 208 8.15 18.19 11.03
CA ARG A 208 8.52 17.47 9.82
C ARG A 208 9.71 16.53 10.09
N PRO A 209 10.07 15.66 9.16
CA PRO A 209 11.17 14.72 9.31
C PRO A 209 12.55 15.31 9.65
N ASN A 210 12.79 16.54 9.28
CA ASN A 210 14.04 17.28 9.59
C ASN A 210 14.13 17.78 11.03
N HIS A 211 13.02 17.79 11.78
CA HIS A 211 13.05 18.06 13.22
C HIS A 211 13.54 16.83 13.97
N GLU A 212 14.18 17.03 15.09
CA GLU A 212 14.66 15.94 15.94
C GLU A 212 13.50 15.17 16.59
N CYS A 213 13.75 13.87 16.83
CA CYS A 213 12.85 13.05 17.61
C CYS A 213 13.11 13.30 19.11
N ARG A 214 12.05 13.47 19.88
CA ARG A 214 12.11 13.76 21.31
C ARG A 214 12.21 12.47 22.12
N TYR A 215 13.41 11.90 22.18
CA TYR A 215 13.68 10.63 22.86
C TYR A 215 13.35 10.68 24.36
N ASN A 216 13.69 11.79 25.03
CA ASN A 216 13.44 11.96 26.46
C ASN A 216 11.94 11.97 26.79
N GLU A 217 11.12 12.68 25.99
CA GLU A 217 9.67 12.67 26.14
C GLU A 217 9.09 11.27 25.97
N LEU A 218 9.56 10.51 24.94
CA LEU A 218 9.15 9.12 24.73
C LEU A 218 9.53 8.23 25.93
N ARG A 219 10.74 8.39 26.47
CA ARG A 219 11.20 7.64 27.64
C ARG A 219 10.36 7.93 28.86
N ASP A 220 10.10 9.20 29.14
CA ASP A 220 9.33 9.61 30.29
C ASP A 220 7.90 9.06 30.22
N ILE A 221 7.27 9.10 29.03
CA ILE A 221 5.97 8.46 28.78
C ILE A 221 6.05 6.94 28.98
N SER A 222 7.10 6.29 28.47
CA SER A 222 7.28 4.84 28.57
C SER A 222 7.40 4.38 30.03
N ARG A 223 8.01 5.19 30.90
CA ARG A 223 8.13 4.94 32.34
C ARG A 223 6.84 5.17 33.09
N TYR A 224 6.07 6.17 32.66
CA TYR A 224 4.83 6.58 33.31
C TYR A 224 3.66 5.66 33.04
N CYS A 225 3.60 5.04 31.85
CA CYS A 225 2.46 4.28 31.36
C CYS A 225 2.54 2.80 31.74
N SER A 226 1.40 2.23 32.16
CA SER A 226 1.24 0.80 32.35
C SER A 226 0.95 0.06 31.03
N THR A 227 0.23 0.70 30.11
CA THR A 227 -0.02 0.19 28.75
C THR A 227 1.29 0.18 27.95
N PRO A 228 1.61 -0.88 27.22
CA PRO A 228 2.81 -0.94 26.38
C PRO A 228 2.92 0.23 25.41
N ILE A 229 4.04 0.95 25.48
CA ILE A 229 4.35 2.02 24.55
C ILE A 229 5.21 1.46 23.41
N ILE A 230 4.84 1.83 22.17
CA ILE A 230 5.58 1.54 20.95
C ILE A 230 6.21 2.84 20.48
N ALA A 231 7.53 2.98 20.63
CA ALA A 231 8.24 4.19 20.24
C ALA A 231 8.41 4.26 18.71
N ASN A 232 8.15 5.44 18.14
CA ASN A 232 8.31 5.73 16.72
C ASN A 232 8.94 7.11 16.51
N GLY A 233 9.69 7.32 15.41
CA GLY A 233 10.21 8.64 15.03
C GLY A 233 11.69 8.72 14.78
N GLY A 234 12.49 7.75 15.20
CA GLY A 234 13.97 7.74 15.13
C GLY A 234 14.59 7.54 13.74
N SER A 235 13.85 7.64 12.63
CA SER A 235 14.35 7.26 11.29
C SER A 235 15.62 8.00 10.80
N SER A 236 15.98 9.13 11.37
CA SER A 236 17.24 9.83 11.03
C SER A 236 18.48 9.15 11.63
N SER A 237 18.33 8.51 12.79
CA SER A 237 19.39 7.82 13.52
C SER A 237 19.35 6.30 13.33
N ILE A 238 18.21 5.72 12.93
CA ILE A 238 18.05 4.29 12.72
C ILE A 238 18.42 3.94 11.29
N GLN A 239 19.61 3.37 11.11
CA GLN A 239 20.16 2.97 9.80
C GLN A 239 20.56 1.50 9.73
N THR A 240 20.60 0.80 10.85
CA THR A 240 20.93 -0.63 10.97
C THR A 240 20.01 -1.29 12.01
N PHE A 241 19.97 -2.60 12.03
CA PHE A 241 19.26 -3.37 13.07
C PHE A 241 19.74 -2.98 14.48
N LYS A 242 21.04 -2.81 14.67
CA LYS A 242 21.62 -2.38 15.95
C LYS A 242 21.05 -1.04 16.43
N ASN A 243 20.87 -0.08 15.52
CA ASN A 243 20.28 1.22 15.89
C ASN A 243 18.80 1.10 16.30
N ILE A 244 18.07 0.06 15.85
CA ILE A 244 16.71 -0.23 16.34
C ILE A 244 16.75 -0.59 17.82
N GLN A 245 17.72 -1.43 18.24
CA GLN A 245 17.91 -1.81 19.63
C GLN A 245 18.32 -0.60 20.48
N GLU A 246 19.28 0.18 20.00
CA GLU A 246 19.71 1.43 20.67
C GLU A 246 18.53 2.41 20.84
N PHE A 247 17.67 2.55 19.82
CA PHE A 247 16.47 3.38 19.93
C PHE A 247 15.49 2.89 20.97
N LYS A 248 15.31 1.56 21.08
CA LYS A 248 14.48 0.93 22.10
C LYS A 248 15.04 1.21 23.50
N GLU A 249 16.34 1.07 23.70
CA GLU A 249 17.02 1.35 24.96
C GLU A 249 16.90 2.83 25.35
N LEU A 250 17.14 3.76 24.40
CA LEU A 250 17.05 5.19 24.64
C LEU A 250 15.66 5.66 25.05
N THR A 251 14.62 5.02 24.53
CA THR A 251 13.22 5.37 24.81
C THR A 251 12.59 4.52 25.91
N GLU A 252 13.25 3.45 26.34
CA GLU A 252 12.74 2.47 27.29
C GLU A 252 11.34 1.94 26.94
N ALA A 253 10.98 2.05 25.68
CA ALA A 253 9.69 1.59 25.17
C ALA A 253 9.61 0.07 25.14
N LYS A 254 8.42 -0.48 25.32
CA LYS A 254 8.22 -1.93 25.25
C LYS A 254 8.48 -2.47 23.85
N SER A 255 8.20 -1.68 22.82
CA SER A 255 8.43 -2.02 21.41
C SER A 255 8.81 -0.80 20.59
N VAL A 256 9.32 -1.04 19.39
CA VAL A 256 9.72 0.02 18.46
C VAL A 256 9.09 -0.15 17.10
N MET A 257 8.77 0.98 16.45
CA MET A 257 8.11 1.01 15.16
C MET A 257 8.93 1.81 14.15
N ILE A 258 9.32 1.18 13.05
CA ILE A 258 10.21 1.72 12.04
C ILE A 258 9.41 2.07 10.78
N ALA A 259 9.59 3.29 10.28
CA ALA A 259 8.89 3.78 9.09
C ALA A 259 9.85 3.98 7.91
N ARG A 260 10.39 5.18 7.75
CA ARG A 260 11.14 5.59 6.55
C ARG A 260 12.40 4.77 6.30
N SER A 261 13.13 4.39 7.34
CA SER A 261 14.33 3.56 7.19
C SER A 261 13.95 2.19 6.62
N ALA A 262 12.86 1.57 7.10
CA ALA A 262 12.34 0.33 6.55
C ALA A 262 11.74 0.49 5.14
N PHE A 263 11.31 1.70 4.78
CA PHE A 263 10.79 1.99 3.44
C PHE A 263 11.90 2.18 2.42
N THR A 264 13.04 2.72 2.82
CA THR A 264 14.21 2.88 1.94
C THR A 264 15.07 1.63 1.87
N ASN A 265 15.09 0.83 2.93
CA ASN A 265 15.75 -0.47 2.95
C ASN A 265 15.01 -1.42 3.92
N PRO A 266 14.12 -2.30 3.41
CA PRO A 266 13.35 -3.23 4.23
C PRO A 266 14.21 -4.21 5.04
N SER A 267 15.44 -4.56 4.59
CA SER A 267 16.35 -5.44 5.34
C SER A 267 16.91 -4.83 6.63
N ILE A 268 16.47 -3.62 6.99
CA ILE A 268 16.81 -3.02 8.31
C ILE A 268 16.35 -3.88 9.49
N PHE A 269 15.39 -4.79 9.27
CA PHE A 269 14.95 -5.77 10.26
C PHE A 269 15.87 -7.00 10.36
N CYS A 270 16.86 -7.16 9.45
CA CYS A 270 17.82 -8.26 9.48
C CYS A 270 18.96 -7.98 10.47
N GLU A 271 19.18 -8.90 11.40
CA GLU A 271 20.34 -8.86 12.32
C GLU A 271 21.68 -8.98 11.56
N ASN A 272 21.69 -9.72 10.45
CA ASN A 272 22.86 -9.99 9.64
C ASN A 272 23.31 -8.81 8.76
N GLY A 273 22.64 -7.68 8.86
CA GLY A 273 22.97 -6.45 8.12
C GLY A 273 22.08 -6.18 6.93
N LEU A 274 22.39 -5.05 6.27
CA LEU A 274 21.58 -4.53 5.17
C LEU A 274 21.94 -5.19 3.83
N ASN A 275 20.94 -5.48 3.04
CA ASN A 275 21.12 -5.85 1.64
C ASN A 275 21.49 -4.62 0.79
N SER A 276 22.11 -4.85 -0.36
CA SER A 276 22.30 -3.80 -1.36
C SER A 276 20.96 -3.34 -1.95
N MET A 277 20.92 -2.11 -2.44
CA MET A 277 19.75 -1.51 -3.08
C MET A 277 19.17 -2.40 -4.19
N SER A 278 20.02 -3.00 -5.02
CA SER A 278 19.58 -3.85 -6.13
C SER A 278 18.91 -5.14 -5.63
N VAL A 279 19.44 -5.76 -4.57
CA VAL A 279 18.84 -6.94 -3.94
C VAL A 279 17.48 -6.59 -3.33
N GLU A 280 17.38 -5.45 -2.62
CA GLU A 280 16.11 -5.00 -2.04
C GLU A 280 15.04 -4.78 -3.09
N ILE A 281 15.39 -4.12 -4.19
CA ILE A 281 14.44 -3.89 -5.29
C ILE A 281 13.98 -5.21 -5.89
N SER A 282 14.91 -6.14 -6.17
CA SER A 282 14.55 -7.45 -6.73
C SER A 282 13.65 -8.24 -5.78
N LYS A 283 13.98 -8.31 -4.50
CA LYS A 283 13.17 -8.98 -3.48
C LYS A 283 11.76 -8.37 -3.34
N PHE A 284 11.68 -7.04 -3.32
CA PHE A 284 10.40 -6.36 -3.28
C PHE A 284 9.55 -6.64 -4.54
N LEU A 285 10.18 -6.64 -5.73
CA LEU A 285 9.49 -6.92 -7.00
C LEU A 285 9.02 -8.39 -7.10
N GLU A 286 9.76 -9.34 -6.55
CA GLU A 286 9.31 -10.72 -6.40
C GLU A 286 7.98 -10.78 -5.63
N LYS A 287 7.89 -10.07 -4.49
CA LYS A 287 6.65 -9.99 -3.70
C LYS A 287 5.56 -9.19 -4.43
N ALA A 288 5.90 -8.09 -5.08
CA ALA A 288 4.94 -7.31 -5.85
C ALA A 288 4.30 -8.12 -6.99
N SER A 289 5.09 -8.95 -7.67
CA SER A 289 4.61 -9.88 -8.67
C SER A 289 3.80 -11.02 -8.06
N GLN A 290 4.27 -11.62 -6.96
CA GLN A 290 3.58 -12.71 -6.26
C GLN A 290 2.16 -12.31 -5.85
N PHE A 291 2.01 -11.12 -5.29
CA PHE A 291 0.73 -10.62 -4.76
C PHE A 291 -0.04 -9.72 -5.73
N ASP A 292 0.30 -9.72 -7.02
CA ASP A 292 -0.38 -8.91 -8.04
C ASP A 292 -0.54 -7.44 -7.62
N GLU A 293 0.55 -6.82 -7.22
CA GLU A 293 0.51 -5.44 -6.77
C GLU A 293 0.27 -4.48 -7.94
N ASN A 294 -0.48 -3.42 -7.67
CA ASN A 294 -0.68 -2.34 -8.62
C ASN A 294 0.67 -1.73 -9.01
N TYR A 295 0.91 -1.59 -10.33
CA TYR A 295 2.21 -1.13 -10.81
C TYR A 295 2.59 0.26 -10.28
N THR A 296 1.63 1.17 -10.07
CA THR A 296 1.92 2.51 -9.55
C THR A 296 2.37 2.48 -8.09
N ALA A 297 1.81 1.56 -7.29
CA ALA A 297 2.23 1.34 -5.92
C ALA A 297 3.62 0.66 -5.88
N ALA A 298 3.82 -0.38 -6.70
CA ALA A 298 5.12 -1.05 -6.80
C ALA A 298 6.22 -0.08 -7.26
N LYS A 299 5.98 0.69 -8.31
CA LYS A 299 6.90 1.72 -8.80
C LYS A 299 7.23 2.75 -7.72
N TYR A 300 6.23 3.20 -6.95
CA TYR A 300 6.45 4.15 -5.87
C TYR A 300 7.42 3.62 -4.81
N VAL A 301 7.28 2.34 -4.41
CA VAL A 301 8.20 1.71 -3.45
C VAL A 301 9.61 1.60 -4.04
N VAL A 302 9.76 1.08 -5.27
CA VAL A 302 11.07 0.97 -5.94
C VAL A 302 11.76 2.33 -6.04
N GLN A 303 11.04 3.38 -6.40
CA GLN A 303 11.57 4.74 -6.44
C GLN A 303 12.04 5.25 -5.07
N ARG A 304 11.41 4.83 -3.96
CA ARG A 304 11.85 5.18 -2.61
C ARG A 304 13.12 4.44 -2.19
N ILE A 305 13.24 3.17 -2.58
CA ILE A 305 14.47 2.40 -2.36
C ILE A 305 15.62 3.01 -3.18
N LEU A 306 15.36 3.40 -4.44
CA LEU A 306 16.33 4.06 -5.31
C LEU A 306 16.81 5.43 -4.77
N GLY A 307 15.94 6.18 -4.10
CA GLY A 307 16.28 7.52 -3.64
C GLY A 307 16.81 8.43 -4.77
N SER A 308 17.97 9.03 -4.61
CA SER A 308 18.63 9.87 -5.63
C SER A 308 19.13 9.09 -6.86
N GLN A 309 19.32 7.78 -6.75
CA GLN A 309 19.77 6.94 -7.87
C GLN A 309 18.76 6.85 -9.01
N GLN A 310 17.51 7.32 -8.82
CA GLN A 310 16.53 7.47 -9.90
C GLN A 310 17.06 8.33 -11.07
N GLU A 311 17.94 9.28 -10.79
CA GLU A 311 18.46 10.22 -11.79
C GLU A 311 19.83 9.80 -12.34
N PHE A 312 20.59 9.01 -11.61
CA PHE A 312 21.97 8.69 -11.95
C PHE A 312 22.15 7.26 -12.46
N ASP A 313 21.48 6.29 -11.85
CA ASP A 313 21.56 4.89 -12.26
C ASP A 313 20.78 4.61 -13.53
N PRO A 314 21.32 3.89 -14.54
CA PRO A 314 20.60 3.54 -15.76
C PRO A 314 19.30 2.76 -15.53
N LYS A 315 19.30 1.79 -14.60
CA LYS A 315 18.10 1.04 -14.21
C LYS A 315 17.11 1.94 -13.46
N GLY A 316 17.61 2.91 -12.67
CA GLY A 316 16.80 3.91 -12.00
C GLY A 316 16.03 4.75 -13.01
N LYS A 317 16.71 5.31 -14.03
CA LYS A 317 16.08 6.05 -15.15
C LYS A 317 15.08 5.21 -15.91
N ALA A 318 15.43 3.97 -16.24
CA ALA A 318 14.52 3.03 -16.91
C ALA A 318 13.26 2.78 -16.06
N THR A 319 13.42 2.59 -14.73
CA THR A 319 12.29 2.42 -13.79
C THR A 319 11.36 3.62 -13.79
N VAL A 320 11.91 4.85 -13.83
CA VAL A 320 11.09 6.08 -13.90
C VAL A 320 10.24 6.11 -15.17
N ASN A 321 10.73 5.59 -16.28
CA ASN A 321 10.02 5.56 -17.57
C ASN A 321 9.10 4.34 -17.72
N ALA A 322 9.32 3.27 -16.97
CA ALA A 322 8.50 2.06 -17.02
C ALA A 322 7.02 2.37 -16.76
N ALA A 323 6.13 1.71 -17.48
CA ALA A 323 4.69 1.91 -17.44
C ALA A 323 3.90 0.68 -16.93
N THR A 324 4.55 -0.45 -16.75
CA THR A 324 3.96 -1.69 -16.25
C THR A 324 4.84 -2.34 -15.19
N LEU A 325 4.25 -3.22 -14.36
CA LEU A 325 5.02 -3.99 -13.39
C LEU A 325 6.02 -4.94 -14.07
N ASN A 326 5.61 -5.56 -15.18
CA ASN A 326 6.48 -6.45 -15.95
C ASN A 326 7.73 -5.72 -16.49
N GLU A 327 7.59 -4.49 -16.97
CA GLU A 327 8.76 -3.68 -17.40
C GLU A 327 9.70 -3.41 -16.22
N ILE A 328 9.16 -3.04 -15.05
CA ILE A 328 9.99 -2.82 -13.85
C ILE A 328 10.70 -4.12 -13.45
N CYS A 329 9.98 -5.24 -13.40
CA CYS A 329 10.56 -6.55 -13.10
C CYS A 329 11.69 -6.90 -14.07
N SER A 330 11.49 -6.71 -15.38
CA SER A 330 12.50 -6.99 -16.42
C SER A 330 13.77 -6.15 -16.25
N ILE A 331 13.64 -4.86 -15.91
CA ILE A 331 14.79 -3.96 -15.64
C ILE A 331 15.67 -4.51 -14.51
N TRP A 332 15.05 -5.09 -13.48
CA TRP A 332 15.74 -5.59 -12.28
C TRP A 332 16.05 -7.09 -12.33
N GLY A 333 15.78 -7.77 -13.44
CA GLY A 333 16.08 -9.19 -13.63
C GLY A 333 15.12 -10.12 -12.86
N VAL A 334 13.95 -9.62 -12.48
CA VAL A 334 12.91 -10.39 -11.82
C VAL A 334 11.93 -10.90 -12.87
N THR A 335 11.60 -12.19 -12.82
CA THR A 335 10.57 -12.76 -13.70
C THR A 335 9.19 -12.46 -13.09
N ASP A 336 8.33 -11.78 -13.85
CA ASP A 336 6.96 -11.59 -13.44
C ASP A 336 6.21 -12.93 -13.44
N GLN A 337 5.83 -13.40 -12.24
CA GLN A 337 5.16 -14.69 -12.08
C GLN A 337 3.81 -14.75 -12.81
N ARG A 338 3.15 -13.60 -12.98
CA ARG A 338 1.91 -13.52 -13.73
C ARG A 338 2.09 -13.78 -15.21
N LYS A 339 3.17 -13.30 -15.79
CA LYS A 339 3.49 -13.59 -17.18
C LYS A 339 3.63 -15.10 -17.39
N ARG A 340 4.23 -15.84 -16.44
CA ARG A 340 4.30 -17.30 -16.49
C ARG A 340 2.94 -17.95 -16.45
N ILE A 341 2.02 -17.48 -15.61
CA ILE A 341 0.65 -18.03 -15.53
C ILE A 341 -0.11 -17.75 -16.83
N ASP A 342 -0.04 -16.54 -17.35
CA ASP A 342 -0.70 -16.17 -18.61
C ASP A 342 -0.10 -16.95 -19.80
N GLU A 343 1.22 -17.18 -19.84
CA GLU A 343 1.90 -17.97 -20.88
C GLU A 343 1.59 -19.48 -20.78
N GLN A 344 1.44 -20.05 -19.57
CA GLN A 344 1.08 -21.45 -19.37
C GLN A 344 -0.37 -21.78 -19.75
N GLN A 345 -1.25 -20.77 -19.78
CA GLN A 345 -2.65 -20.91 -20.18
C GLN A 345 -2.86 -20.77 -21.70
N LEU A 346 -1.80 -20.51 -22.48
CA LEU A 346 -1.88 -20.53 -23.93
C LEU A 346 -1.96 -22.00 -24.39
N PRO A 347 -3.00 -22.40 -25.16
CA PRO A 347 -3.10 -23.74 -25.71
C PRO A 347 -1.91 -24.03 -26.63
N GLN A 348 -1.32 -25.18 -26.47
CA GLN A 348 -0.16 -25.62 -27.26
C GLN A 348 -0.49 -26.00 -28.71
N GLU A 349 -1.75 -26.08 -29.09
CA GLU A 349 -2.19 -26.42 -30.44
C GLU A 349 -3.18 -25.43 -30.96
N ASN A 350 -2.78 -24.56 -31.93
CA ASN A 350 -3.65 -24.05 -32.99
C ASN A 350 -2.89 -23.17 -33.97
N GLN A 351 -3.45 -22.99 -35.16
CA GLN A 351 -2.91 -22.31 -36.32
C GLN A 351 -2.25 -20.98 -35.99
N ILE A 352 -0.95 -20.89 -36.25
CA ILE A 352 -0.18 -19.65 -36.17
C ILE A 352 -0.34 -18.94 -37.50
N GLU A 353 -0.97 -17.79 -37.52
CA GLU A 353 -0.91 -16.88 -38.67
C GLU A 353 -0.40 -15.51 -38.26
N ILE A 354 0.52 -15.03 -39.06
CA ILE A 354 1.02 -13.67 -39.22
C ILE A 354 1.96 -13.17 -38.14
N ILE A 355 3.19 -13.06 -38.54
CA ILE A 355 4.27 -12.34 -37.86
C ILE A 355 4.37 -10.95 -38.48
N GLU A 356 4.09 -9.88 -37.73
CA GLU A 356 4.43 -8.51 -38.12
C GLU A 356 5.59 -7.99 -37.27
N LYS A 357 6.59 -7.39 -37.91
CA LYS A 357 7.68 -6.65 -37.24
C LYS A 357 7.16 -5.26 -36.87
N VAL A 358 7.16 -4.92 -35.59
CA VAL A 358 6.80 -3.60 -35.10
C VAL A 358 7.89 -3.13 -34.14
N GLY A 359 8.52 -2.00 -34.40
CA GLY A 359 9.42 -1.32 -33.46
C GLY A 359 10.55 -2.19 -32.86
N GLY A 360 11.04 -3.22 -33.57
CA GLY A 360 12.09 -4.13 -33.07
C GLY A 360 11.57 -5.41 -32.40
N GLY A 361 10.26 -5.58 -32.21
CA GLY A 361 9.63 -6.78 -31.65
C GLY A 361 8.69 -7.48 -32.65
N LEU A 362 8.50 -8.80 -32.48
CA LEU A 362 7.56 -9.61 -33.24
C LEU A 362 6.24 -9.71 -32.49
N ILE A 363 5.13 -9.26 -33.09
CA ILE A 363 3.79 -9.50 -32.59
C ILE A 363 3.24 -10.75 -33.29
N THR A 364 2.94 -11.78 -32.53
CA THR A 364 2.37 -13.04 -33.04
C THR A 364 0.87 -13.04 -32.76
N PHE A 365 0.08 -13.28 -33.80
CA PHE A 365 -1.36 -13.51 -33.68
C PHE A 365 -1.63 -15.01 -33.75
N VAL A 366 -2.46 -15.48 -32.84
CA VAL A 366 -2.93 -16.88 -32.77
C VAL A 366 -4.45 -16.88 -32.90
N LEU A 367 -5.01 -17.68 -33.78
CA LEU A 367 -6.45 -17.88 -33.85
C LEU A 367 -6.87 -19.03 -32.94
N LEU A 368 -7.67 -18.74 -31.94
CA LEU A 368 -8.16 -19.69 -30.95
C LEU A 368 -9.67 -19.56 -30.82
N ASN A 369 -10.41 -20.66 -31.08
CA ASN A 369 -11.89 -20.66 -30.96
C ASN A 369 -12.56 -19.44 -31.63
N ASP A 370 -12.14 -19.13 -32.85
CA ASP A 370 -12.64 -17.99 -33.66
C ASP A 370 -12.28 -16.61 -33.08
N VAL A 371 -11.28 -16.53 -32.17
CA VAL A 371 -10.79 -15.27 -31.59
C VAL A 371 -9.30 -15.11 -31.94
N TRP A 372 -8.96 -13.99 -32.57
CA TRP A 372 -7.59 -13.59 -32.82
C TRP A 372 -6.94 -13.07 -31.53
N MET A 373 -5.92 -13.71 -31.06
CA MET A 373 -5.21 -13.39 -29.83
C MET A 373 -3.79 -12.89 -30.11
N ALA A 374 -3.39 -11.82 -29.46
CA ALA A 374 -2.01 -11.35 -29.48
C ALA A 374 -1.56 -10.96 -28.07
N ASN A 375 -0.30 -11.24 -27.75
CA ASN A 375 0.30 -10.96 -26.44
C ASN A 375 0.65 -9.47 -26.34
N LEU A 376 -0.38 -8.61 -26.22
CA LEU A 376 -0.28 -7.16 -26.08
C LEU A 376 -0.82 -6.71 -24.73
N SER A 377 -0.20 -5.68 -24.17
CA SER A 377 -0.66 -4.98 -22.96
C SER A 377 -0.85 -3.48 -23.25
N PHE A 378 -1.74 -2.85 -22.51
CA PHE A 378 -1.99 -1.41 -22.60
C PHE A 378 -1.61 -0.72 -21.28
N ALA A 379 -0.76 0.30 -21.40
CA ALA A 379 -0.33 1.09 -20.25
C ALA A 379 -0.86 2.53 -20.36
N PRO A 380 -1.87 2.93 -19.56
CA PRO A 380 -2.42 4.29 -19.61
C PRO A 380 -1.39 5.40 -19.33
N ALA A 381 -0.34 5.06 -18.60
CA ALA A 381 0.75 6.00 -18.27
C ALA A 381 1.55 6.46 -19.50
N ARG A 382 1.49 5.71 -20.62
CA ARG A 382 2.11 6.09 -21.90
C ARG A 382 1.31 7.16 -22.66
N LEU A 383 0.04 7.41 -22.27
CA LEU A 383 -0.70 8.57 -22.75
C LEU A 383 -0.07 9.83 -22.15
N LYS A 384 0.80 10.51 -22.88
CA LYS A 384 1.38 11.78 -22.45
C LYS A 384 0.25 12.78 -22.21
N ARG A 385 0.09 13.27 -20.97
CA ARG A 385 -0.82 14.38 -20.67
C ARG A 385 -0.37 15.60 -21.47
N GLY A 386 -1.26 16.17 -22.26
CA GLY A 386 -1.00 17.39 -23.01
C GLY A 386 -0.53 17.20 -24.46
N VAL A 387 -0.45 15.98 -24.99
CA VAL A 387 -0.27 15.76 -26.42
C VAL A 387 -1.63 15.86 -27.09
N GLU A 388 -1.83 16.88 -27.93
CA GLU A 388 -3.03 17.06 -28.72
C GLU A 388 -3.26 15.82 -29.61
N GLY A 389 -4.42 15.17 -29.46
CA GLY A 389 -4.78 13.96 -30.20
C GLY A 389 -4.38 12.62 -29.56
N ALA A 390 -3.89 12.58 -28.29
CA ALA A 390 -3.68 11.34 -27.54
C ALA A 390 -5.03 10.70 -27.21
N SER A 391 -5.37 9.62 -27.92
CA SER A 391 -6.63 8.89 -27.76
C SER A 391 -6.37 7.47 -27.29
N THR A 392 -7.29 6.91 -26.48
CA THR A 392 -7.19 5.51 -26.05
C THR A 392 -7.42 4.54 -27.19
N PRO A 393 -6.93 3.28 -27.12
CA PRO A 393 -7.20 2.27 -28.15
C PRO A 393 -8.68 2.14 -28.51
N LYS A 394 -9.58 2.18 -27.54
CA LYS A 394 -11.03 2.16 -27.79
C LYS A 394 -11.50 3.34 -28.61
N CYS A 395 -11.07 4.55 -28.27
CA CYS A 395 -11.44 5.76 -29.03
C CYS A 395 -10.92 5.69 -30.47
N ILE A 396 -9.68 5.24 -30.65
CA ILE A 396 -9.07 5.10 -31.97
C ILE A 396 -9.82 4.08 -32.82
N LEU A 397 -10.19 2.93 -32.24
CA LEU A 397 -10.94 1.89 -32.94
C LEU A 397 -12.34 2.34 -33.29
N HIS A 398 -13.05 3.08 -32.43
CA HIS A 398 -14.34 3.68 -32.73
C HIS A 398 -14.24 4.67 -33.93
N ASN A 399 -13.27 5.57 -33.91
CA ASN A 399 -13.04 6.50 -34.98
C ASN A 399 -12.71 5.77 -36.30
N TYR A 400 -11.88 4.73 -36.23
CA TYR A 400 -11.59 3.88 -37.39
C TYR A 400 -12.85 3.25 -37.99
N CYS A 401 -13.73 2.70 -37.13
CA CYS A 401 -14.98 2.10 -37.60
C CYS A 401 -15.89 3.12 -38.27
N ARG A 402 -16.00 4.34 -37.72
CA ARG A 402 -16.79 5.42 -38.30
C ARG A 402 -16.23 5.84 -39.67
N GLU A 403 -14.91 6.02 -39.79
CA GLU A 403 -14.28 6.38 -41.07
C GLU A 403 -14.44 5.30 -42.15
N LYS A 404 -14.48 4.02 -41.73
CA LYS A 404 -14.61 2.87 -42.63
C LYS A 404 -16.06 2.43 -42.84
N LEU A 405 -17.03 3.14 -42.26
CA LEU A 405 -18.45 2.80 -42.27
C LEU A 405 -18.72 1.36 -41.75
N LEU A 406 -17.95 0.93 -40.79
CA LEU A 406 -18.12 -0.35 -40.09
C LEU A 406 -19.05 -0.18 -38.90
N ALA A 407 -19.66 -1.30 -38.46
CA ALA A 407 -20.40 -1.34 -37.21
C ALA A 407 -19.47 -1.00 -36.00
N GLU A 408 -20.04 -0.38 -34.97
CA GLU A 408 -19.31 -0.06 -33.74
C GLU A 408 -18.74 -1.30 -33.08
N PRO A 409 -17.52 -1.22 -32.47
CA PRO A 409 -16.92 -2.35 -31.78
C PRO A 409 -17.76 -2.76 -30.57
N LEU A 410 -18.02 -4.05 -30.43
CA LEU A 410 -18.70 -4.63 -29.28
C LEU A 410 -17.66 -5.31 -28.36
N TYR A 411 -17.84 -5.14 -27.05
CA TYR A 411 -16.94 -5.70 -26.04
C TYR A 411 -17.69 -6.68 -25.14
N ASN A 412 -17.15 -7.87 -24.99
CA ASN A 412 -17.62 -8.86 -24.03
C ASN A 412 -16.50 -9.18 -23.05
N SER A 413 -16.67 -8.77 -21.79
CA SER A 413 -15.66 -8.89 -20.74
C SER A 413 -16.02 -9.99 -19.75
N THR A 414 -15.05 -10.82 -19.43
CA THR A 414 -15.19 -11.96 -18.51
C THR A 414 -14.21 -11.83 -17.36
N LYS A 415 -14.70 -12.06 -16.13
CA LYS A 415 -13.86 -12.15 -14.94
C LYS A 415 -13.35 -13.57 -14.77
N ARG A 416 -12.07 -13.77 -14.67
CA ARG A 416 -11.45 -15.06 -14.34
C ARG A 416 -11.74 -15.42 -12.89
N ARG A 417 -12.05 -16.67 -12.62
CA ARG A 417 -12.35 -17.15 -11.26
C ARG A 417 -11.08 -17.34 -10.43
N GLU A 418 -9.98 -17.70 -11.09
CA GLU A 418 -8.73 -18.10 -10.49
C GLU A 418 -8.03 -16.93 -9.79
N ASP A 419 -8.07 -15.73 -10.40
CA ASP A 419 -7.32 -14.57 -9.91
C ASP A 419 -8.14 -13.27 -9.83
N GLY A 420 -9.43 -13.35 -10.20
CA GLY A 420 -10.33 -12.21 -10.18
C GLY A 420 -10.03 -11.12 -11.23
N ARG A 421 -9.09 -11.37 -12.15
CA ARG A 421 -8.75 -10.44 -13.24
C ARG A 421 -9.71 -10.60 -14.41
N PHE A 422 -9.58 -9.72 -15.40
CA PHE A 422 -10.51 -9.61 -16.50
C PHE A 422 -9.82 -9.84 -17.84
N THR A 423 -10.50 -10.53 -18.74
CA THR A 423 -10.21 -10.58 -20.17
C THR A 423 -11.40 -9.97 -20.94
N ALA A 424 -11.16 -9.47 -22.14
CA ALA A 424 -12.22 -8.94 -22.98
C ALA A 424 -12.05 -9.40 -24.41
N ILE A 425 -13.16 -9.70 -25.08
CA ILE A 425 -13.22 -9.96 -26.50
C ILE A 425 -13.82 -8.73 -27.20
N CYS A 426 -13.09 -8.15 -28.13
CA CYS A 426 -13.55 -7.07 -29.01
C CYS A 426 -14.04 -7.69 -30.33
N SER A 427 -15.30 -7.52 -30.64
CA SER A 427 -15.91 -7.94 -31.92
C SER A 427 -16.03 -6.74 -32.86
N VAL A 428 -15.35 -6.78 -34.01
CA VAL A 428 -15.34 -5.70 -34.99
C VAL A 428 -15.00 -6.25 -36.39
N ALA A 429 -15.62 -5.72 -37.42
CA ALA A 429 -15.40 -6.13 -38.83
C ALA A 429 -15.52 -7.65 -39.03
N ASN A 430 -16.54 -8.29 -38.43
CA ASN A 430 -16.78 -9.75 -38.43
C ASN A 430 -15.63 -10.61 -37.89
N LYS A 431 -14.74 -10.02 -37.09
CA LYS A 431 -13.65 -10.70 -36.41
C LYS A 431 -13.71 -10.44 -34.92
N LYS A 432 -13.14 -11.36 -34.15
CA LYS A 432 -13.02 -11.26 -32.70
C LYS A 432 -11.56 -11.16 -32.31
N PHE A 433 -11.24 -10.25 -31.39
CA PHE A 433 -9.87 -9.98 -30.94
C PHE A 433 -9.77 -9.98 -29.43
N SER A 434 -8.71 -10.56 -28.87
CA SER A 434 -8.45 -10.58 -27.44
C SER A 434 -6.95 -10.65 -27.15
N SER A 435 -6.59 -10.52 -25.88
CA SER A 435 -5.25 -10.81 -25.36
C SER A 435 -5.31 -11.92 -24.34
N PRO A 436 -4.33 -12.85 -24.31
CA PRO A 436 -4.21 -13.81 -23.23
C PRO A 436 -3.84 -13.18 -21.91
N ILE A 437 -3.29 -11.95 -21.93
CA ILE A 437 -2.87 -11.22 -20.74
C ILE A 437 -4.11 -10.64 -20.04
N SER A 438 -4.43 -11.19 -18.87
CA SER A 438 -5.51 -10.69 -18.04
C SER A 438 -5.21 -9.30 -17.44
N GLN A 439 -6.23 -8.51 -17.22
CA GLN A 439 -6.14 -7.12 -16.78
C GLN A 439 -6.77 -6.92 -15.40
N PRO A 440 -6.32 -5.93 -14.61
CA PRO A 440 -6.84 -5.70 -13.25
C PRO A 440 -8.31 -5.25 -13.20
N ASN A 441 -8.85 -4.72 -14.29
CA ASN A 441 -10.25 -4.29 -14.36
C ASN A 441 -10.80 -4.39 -15.80
N ILE A 442 -12.14 -4.33 -15.92
CA ILE A 442 -12.87 -4.42 -17.20
C ILE A 442 -12.40 -3.36 -18.18
N ARG A 443 -12.26 -2.12 -17.72
CA ARG A 443 -11.86 -1.00 -18.58
C ARG A 443 -10.51 -1.23 -19.27
N MET A 444 -9.55 -1.79 -18.52
CA MET A 444 -8.24 -2.12 -19.08
C MET A 444 -8.30 -3.32 -20.03
N ALA A 445 -9.08 -4.35 -19.70
CA ALA A 445 -9.27 -5.50 -20.58
C ALA A 445 -9.84 -5.10 -21.94
N GLU A 446 -10.83 -4.21 -21.96
CA GLU A 446 -11.42 -3.68 -23.18
C GLU A 446 -10.44 -2.80 -23.97
N GLN A 447 -9.59 -2.01 -23.31
CA GLN A 447 -8.55 -1.25 -23.99
C GLN A 447 -7.54 -2.16 -24.69
N VAL A 448 -7.13 -3.25 -24.04
CA VAL A 448 -6.20 -4.22 -24.59
C VAL A 448 -6.81 -4.96 -25.78
N SER A 449 -8.06 -5.43 -25.69
CA SER A 449 -8.73 -6.11 -26.80
C SER A 449 -8.94 -5.17 -28.01
N ALA A 450 -9.20 -3.87 -27.76
CA ALA A 450 -9.24 -2.86 -28.81
C ALA A 450 -7.87 -2.63 -29.47
N LEU A 451 -6.79 -2.66 -28.67
CA LEU A 451 -5.42 -2.56 -29.19
C LEU A 451 -5.09 -3.74 -30.10
N VAL A 452 -5.39 -4.96 -29.67
CA VAL A 452 -5.22 -6.18 -30.50
C VAL A 452 -6.01 -6.06 -31.81
N ALA A 453 -7.26 -5.55 -31.75
CA ALA A 453 -8.07 -5.32 -32.96
C ALA A 453 -7.43 -4.31 -33.93
N LEU A 454 -6.88 -3.19 -33.42
CA LEU A 454 -6.20 -2.20 -34.24
C LEU A 454 -4.99 -2.78 -34.99
N TYR A 455 -4.21 -3.62 -34.33
CA TYR A 455 -3.10 -4.34 -34.98
C TYR A 455 -3.61 -5.35 -36.00
N GLY A 456 -4.57 -6.19 -35.62
CA GLY A 456 -5.13 -7.23 -36.50
C GLY A 456 -5.87 -6.68 -37.73
N LEU A 457 -6.41 -5.45 -37.64
CA LEU A 457 -7.02 -4.74 -38.76
C LEU A 457 -6.02 -3.88 -39.57
N LYS A 458 -4.72 -3.97 -39.27
CA LYS A 458 -3.64 -3.18 -39.92
C LYS A 458 -3.87 -1.67 -39.86
N SER A 459 -4.55 -1.18 -38.85
CA SER A 459 -4.89 0.24 -38.67
C SER A 459 -4.01 0.95 -37.62
N ARG A 460 -2.86 0.36 -37.28
CA ARG A 460 -1.88 0.85 -36.30
C ARG A 460 -1.34 2.26 -36.61
N HIS A 461 -1.24 2.66 -37.89
CA HIS A 461 -0.78 3.99 -38.31
C HIS A 461 -1.65 5.13 -37.72
N LYS A 462 -2.81 4.83 -37.17
CA LYS A 462 -3.67 5.76 -36.46
C LYS A 462 -3.33 5.90 -34.98
N LEU A 463 -2.48 5.03 -34.43
CA LEU A 463 -1.95 5.13 -33.09
C LEU A 463 -0.93 6.28 -33.07
N LYS A 464 -1.32 7.44 -32.54
CA LYS A 464 -0.41 8.58 -32.32
C LYS A 464 0.08 8.51 -30.86
N GLY A 465 1.37 8.45 -30.66
CA GLY A 465 2.04 8.35 -29.36
C GLY A 465 2.97 7.13 -29.28
N ASN A 466 3.87 7.13 -28.31
CA ASN A 466 4.82 6.02 -28.11
C ASN A 466 4.08 4.80 -27.51
N TRP A 467 3.38 4.07 -28.35
CA TRP A 467 2.74 2.80 -28.02
C TRP A 467 3.69 1.61 -28.27
N GLU A 468 4.79 1.85 -28.97
CA GLU A 468 5.70 0.85 -29.53
C GLU A 468 7.05 0.78 -28.80
N ASP A 469 7.31 1.66 -27.82
CA ASP A 469 8.56 1.68 -27.03
C ASP A 469 8.41 0.99 -25.67
#